data_4eb2f4eea7e62380704d50b09a98cbc0
#
_entry.id   4eb2f4eea7e62380704d50b09a98cbc0
#
_cell.length_a   1.000
_cell.length_b   1.000
_cell.length_c   1.000
_cell.angle_alpha   90.00
_cell.angle_beta   90.00
_cell.angle_gamma   90.00
#
_symmetry.space_group_name_H-M   'P 1'
#
loop_
_entity.id
_entity.type
_entity.pdbx_description
1 polymer ?
#
loop_
_entity_poly.entity_id
_entity_poly.type
_entity_poly.pdbx_seq_one_letter_code
_entity_poly.pdbx_strand_id
1 'polypeptide(L)'
;IVLVTGAAKGIGLATVKRLLKKNAKVILWDFQPEDLENAVKSLKAEGHDVFSQVCDVTNKEQVYRNAETIKQDIGDVDILINNAGTVYTGYMLDRTDEELENMINVNFTSMVYTIRAFMPAMLEKNKGHIINISSASSLIGAPKLAIYAATKWAVMGLTESLRLEAIKMGKKGVRFSSIHPNFLKKGLFEGTKLNILGSIFAPGVKSHDVVAKVIVNRAIRFGFHSPKIPWIMNQSVLL
;
A
#
# COMPACT_ATOMS: atom_id res chain seq x y z
N ILE A 1 -3.22 5.09 15.96
CA ILE A 1 -2.79 6.01 14.89
C ILE A 1 -2.47 5.20 13.65
N VAL A 2 -3.03 5.58 12.50
CA VAL A 2 -2.83 4.90 11.20
C VAL A 2 -2.27 5.89 10.20
N LEU A 3 -1.14 5.56 9.58
CA LEU A 3 -0.57 6.32 8.46
C LEU A 3 -0.87 5.59 7.15
N VAL A 4 -1.35 6.34 6.15
CA VAL A 4 -1.60 5.83 4.79
C VAL A 4 -0.80 6.66 3.79
N THR A 5 0.04 6.02 2.96
CA THR A 5 0.75 6.69 1.85
C THR A 5 -0.06 6.58 0.55
N GLY A 6 0.05 7.60 -0.34
CA GLY A 6 -0.81 7.69 -1.53
C GLY A 6 -2.29 7.79 -1.13
N ALA A 7 -2.57 8.63 -0.13
CA ALA A 7 -3.85 8.64 0.57
C ALA A 7 -4.91 9.56 -0.07
N ALA A 8 -4.51 10.42 -1.02
CA ALA A 8 -5.41 11.40 -1.62
C ALA A 8 -6.42 10.80 -2.60
N LYS A 9 -6.14 9.63 -3.17
CA LYS A 9 -6.95 8.99 -4.23
C LYS A 9 -7.06 7.47 -4.07
N GLY A 10 -7.90 6.86 -4.87
CA GLY A 10 -7.93 5.42 -5.13
C GLY A 10 -8.12 4.55 -3.89
N ILE A 11 -7.28 3.50 -3.78
CA ILE A 11 -7.32 2.55 -2.65
C ILE A 11 -6.97 3.26 -1.34
N GLY A 12 -6.00 4.19 -1.35
CA GLY A 12 -5.58 4.95 -0.18
C GLY A 12 -6.75 5.72 0.43
N LEU A 13 -7.40 6.57 -0.35
CA LEU A 13 -8.54 7.37 0.13
C LEU A 13 -9.73 6.49 0.57
N ALA A 14 -10.02 5.43 -0.18
CA ALA A 14 -11.08 4.49 0.21
C ALA A 14 -10.75 3.80 1.55
N THR A 15 -9.47 3.50 1.80
CA THR A 15 -9.01 2.93 3.06
C THR A 15 -9.12 3.93 4.20
N VAL A 16 -8.68 5.18 3.98
CA VAL A 16 -8.84 6.29 4.94
C VAL A 16 -10.32 6.43 5.36
N LYS A 17 -11.25 6.54 4.40
CA LYS A 17 -12.68 6.65 4.69
C LYS A 17 -13.23 5.50 5.55
N ARG A 18 -12.75 4.27 5.32
CA ARG A 18 -13.16 3.12 6.13
C ARG A 18 -12.56 3.12 7.53
N LEU A 19 -11.34 3.59 7.68
CA LEU A 19 -10.66 3.72 8.97
C LEU A 19 -11.35 4.79 9.84
N LEU A 20 -11.68 5.93 9.25
CA LEU A 20 -12.40 7.01 9.94
C LEU A 20 -13.77 6.55 10.46
N LYS A 21 -14.52 5.75 9.67
CA LYS A 21 -15.77 5.09 10.13
C LYS A 21 -15.57 4.13 11.31
N LYS A 22 -14.32 3.78 11.65
CA LYS A 22 -13.95 2.96 12.82
C LYS A 22 -13.31 3.80 13.93
N ASN A 23 -13.45 5.12 13.87
CA ASN A 23 -12.90 6.08 14.81
C ASN A 23 -11.36 6.00 14.94
N ALA A 24 -10.67 5.62 13.87
CA ALA A 24 -9.21 5.64 13.85
C ALA A 24 -8.70 7.09 13.67
N LYS A 25 -7.63 7.44 14.35
CA LYS A 25 -6.84 8.65 14.07
C LYS A 25 -5.98 8.37 12.83
N VAL A 26 -6.26 9.06 11.72
CA VAL A 26 -5.65 8.77 10.42
C VAL A 26 -4.78 9.93 9.95
N ILE A 27 -3.59 9.59 9.45
CA ILE A 27 -2.62 10.50 8.86
C ILE A 27 -2.55 10.18 7.37
N LEU A 28 -2.72 11.20 6.53
CA LEU A 28 -2.66 11.10 5.08
C LEU A 28 -1.31 11.61 4.59
N TRP A 29 -0.55 10.78 3.88
CA TRP A 29 0.60 11.20 3.09
C TRP A 29 0.28 11.07 1.60
N ASP A 30 0.52 12.13 0.86
CA ASP A 30 0.49 12.12 -0.60
C ASP A 30 1.51 13.12 -1.15
N PHE A 31 2.03 12.88 -2.36
CA PHE A 31 3.02 13.76 -2.97
C PHE A 31 2.38 14.94 -3.71
N GLN A 32 1.10 14.83 -4.08
CA GLN A 32 0.35 15.87 -4.79
C GLN A 32 -0.39 16.78 -3.80
N PRO A 33 0.07 18.03 -3.61
CA PRO A 33 -0.51 18.94 -2.60
C PRO A 33 -1.98 19.23 -2.84
N GLU A 34 -2.38 19.50 -4.09
CA GLU A 34 -3.75 19.84 -4.45
C GLU A 34 -4.72 18.68 -4.21
N ASP A 35 -4.35 17.47 -4.62
CA ASP A 35 -5.15 16.26 -4.39
C ASP A 35 -5.33 15.97 -2.91
N LEU A 36 -4.24 16.14 -2.13
CA LEU A 36 -4.25 15.94 -0.69
C LEU A 36 -5.17 16.98 0.00
N GLU A 37 -5.08 18.23 -0.39
CA GLU A 37 -5.93 19.30 0.14
C GLU A 37 -7.41 19.03 -0.16
N ASN A 38 -7.73 18.63 -1.39
CA ASN A 38 -9.10 18.29 -1.80
C ASN A 38 -9.64 17.08 -1.02
N ALA A 39 -8.81 16.04 -0.80
CA ALA A 39 -9.19 14.89 0.01
C ALA A 39 -9.48 15.30 1.46
N VAL A 40 -8.61 16.11 2.07
CA VAL A 40 -8.78 16.61 3.44
C VAL A 40 -10.03 17.48 3.57
N LYS A 41 -10.29 18.39 2.62
CA LYS A 41 -11.52 19.23 2.60
C LYS A 41 -12.78 18.34 2.56
N SER A 42 -12.78 17.34 1.68
CA SER A 42 -13.91 16.39 1.59
C SER A 42 -14.15 15.63 2.90
N LEU A 43 -13.07 15.13 3.53
CA LEU A 43 -13.17 14.37 4.78
C LEU A 43 -13.64 15.25 5.95
N LYS A 44 -13.16 16.50 6.02
CA LYS A 44 -13.63 17.46 7.03
C LYS A 44 -15.10 17.84 6.83
N ALA A 45 -15.55 18.00 5.58
CA ALA A 45 -16.96 18.22 5.28
C ALA A 45 -17.86 17.02 5.66
N GLU A 46 -17.30 15.80 5.67
CA GLU A 46 -17.97 14.60 6.19
C GLU A 46 -17.91 14.48 7.73
N GLY A 47 -17.36 15.48 8.43
CA GLY A 47 -17.26 15.55 9.89
C GLY A 47 -16.06 14.80 10.48
N HIS A 48 -15.06 14.45 9.67
CA HIS A 48 -13.87 13.76 10.12
C HIS A 48 -12.69 14.71 10.37
N ASP A 49 -12.04 14.57 11.51
CA ASP A 49 -10.74 15.21 11.76
C ASP A 49 -9.61 14.29 11.28
N VAL A 50 -8.72 14.85 10.45
CA VAL A 50 -7.62 14.12 9.83
C VAL A 50 -6.34 14.96 9.82
N PHE A 51 -5.22 14.29 9.98
CA PHE A 51 -3.89 14.87 9.82
C PHE A 51 -3.37 14.58 8.41
N SER A 52 -2.62 15.52 7.84
CA SER A 52 -2.05 15.33 6.52
C SER A 52 -0.70 16.02 6.38
N GLN A 53 0.18 15.43 5.62
CA GLN A 53 1.46 16.01 5.25
C GLN A 53 1.75 15.70 3.78
N VAL A 54 2.17 16.71 3.01
CA VAL A 54 2.73 16.48 1.68
C VAL A 54 4.02 15.67 1.85
N CYS A 55 4.11 14.54 1.18
CA CYS A 55 5.25 13.63 1.27
C CYS A 55 5.47 12.90 -0.04
N ASP A 56 6.58 13.22 -0.69
CA ASP A 56 7.13 12.35 -1.71
C ASP A 56 7.87 11.19 -1.03
N VAL A 57 7.27 10.00 -1.07
CA VAL A 57 7.82 8.81 -0.42
C VAL A 57 9.13 8.33 -1.03
N THR A 58 9.50 8.81 -2.23
CA THR A 58 10.80 8.52 -2.85
C THR A 58 11.92 9.39 -2.29
N ASN A 59 11.57 10.52 -1.66
CA ASN A 59 12.52 11.40 -0.98
C ASN A 59 12.75 10.92 0.46
N LYS A 60 13.86 10.22 0.68
CA LYS A 60 14.23 9.63 1.96
C LYS A 60 14.27 10.66 3.10
N GLU A 61 14.86 11.82 2.85
CA GLU A 61 15.02 12.89 3.83
C GLU A 61 13.65 13.45 4.24
N GLN A 62 12.74 13.60 3.30
CA GLN A 62 11.37 14.05 3.58
C GLN A 62 10.60 13.01 4.39
N VAL A 63 10.73 11.72 4.06
CA VAL A 63 10.10 10.63 4.80
C VAL A 63 10.53 10.64 6.26
N TYR A 64 11.83 10.73 6.54
CA TYR A 64 12.33 10.71 7.92
C TYR A 64 11.96 11.97 8.69
N ARG A 65 12.05 13.16 8.08
CA ARG A 65 11.62 14.41 8.70
C ARG A 65 10.13 14.40 9.04
N ASN A 66 9.29 13.99 8.09
CA ASN A 66 7.84 13.92 8.33
C ASN A 66 7.49 12.85 9.39
N ALA A 67 8.19 11.74 9.45
CA ALA A 67 8.00 10.73 10.49
C ALA A 67 8.34 11.25 11.87
N GLU A 68 9.42 12.03 12.01
CA GLU A 68 9.78 12.66 13.27
C GLU A 68 8.73 13.69 13.72
N THR A 69 8.23 14.52 12.80
CA THR A 69 7.12 15.44 13.09
C THR A 69 5.87 14.71 13.57
N ILE A 70 5.50 13.58 12.93
CA ILE A 70 4.37 12.76 13.39
C ILE A 70 4.60 12.27 14.83
N LYS A 71 5.79 11.77 15.12
CA LYS A 71 6.12 11.25 16.45
C LYS A 71 5.99 12.32 17.52
N GLN A 72 6.46 13.54 17.25
CA GLN A 72 6.43 14.66 18.17
C GLN A 72 5.02 15.24 18.38
N ASP A 73 4.29 15.46 17.29
CA ASP A 73 3.03 16.22 17.33
C ASP A 73 1.80 15.32 17.53
N ILE A 74 1.87 14.04 17.11
CA ILE A 74 0.71 13.15 17.05
C ILE A 74 0.92 11.91 17.91
N GLY A 75 2.13 11.36 17.91
CA GLY A 75 2.52 10.13 18.59
C GLY A 75 2.95 9.02 17.64
N ASP A 76 3.27 7.85 18.21
CA ASP A 76 3.74 6.71 17.43
C ASP A 76 2.64 6.12 16.56
N VAL A 77 2.99 5.81 15.33
CA VAL A 77 2.11 5.14 14.37
C VAL A 77 1.95 3.66 14.76
N ASP A 78 0.71 3.23 14.99
CA ASP A 78 0.39 1.83 15.31
C ASP A 78 0.25 0.98 14.02
N ILE A 79 -0.23 1.58 12.92
CA ILE A 79 -0.45 0.90 11.64
C ILE A 79 0.12 1.75 10.52
N LEU A 80 1.06 1.19 9.76
CA LEU A 80 1.60 1.78 8.53
C LEU A 80 0.99 1.06 7.33
N ILE A 81 0.34 1.82 6.44
CA ILE A 81 -0.21 1.30 5.18
C ILE A 81 0.57 1.91 4.01
N ASN A 82 1.52 1.16 3.47
CA ASN A 82 2.28 1.50 2.30
C ASN A 82 1.44 1.23 1.05
N ASN A 83 0.73 2.26 0.58
CA ASN A 83 -0.17 2.17 -0.56
C ASN A 83 0.29 3.00 -1.76
N ALA A 84 1.17 3.99 -1.59
CA ALA A 84 1.74 4.73 -2.72
C ALA A 84 2.30 3.77 -3.79
N GLY A 85 2.01 4.06 -5.04
CA GLY A 85 2.43 3.19 -6.14
C GLY A 85 2.16 3.82 -7.50
N THR A 86 2.95 3.40 -8.50
CA THR A 86 2.84 3.82 -9.90
C THR A 86 2.99 2.64 -10.84
N VAL A 87 2.55 2.80 -12.08
CA VAL A 87 2.74 1.84 -13.17
C VAL A 87 2.91 2.54 -14.50
N TYR A 88 3.88 2.09 -15.27
CA TYR A 88 4.02 2.38 -16.70
C TYR A 88 3.83 1.06 -17.45
N THR A 89 2.78 0.99 -18.27
CA THR A 89 2.43 -0.22 -19.01
C THR A 89 3.06 -0.20 -20.39
N GLY A 90 3.64 -1.31 -20.84
CA GLY A 90 4.30 -1.45 -22.14
C GLY A 90 5.38 -2.53 -22.09
N TYR A 91 5.89 -2.94 -23.25
CA TYR A 91 7.05 -3.84 -23.26
C TYR A 91 8.25 -3.14 -22.61
N MET A 92 9.09 -3.89 -21.93
CA MET A 92 10.20 -3.33 -21.15
C MET A 92 11.12 -2.44 -22.01
N LEU A 93 11.42 -2.86 -23.23
CA LEU A 93 12.30 -2.11 -24.14
C LEU A 93 11.66 -0.85 -24.75
N ASP A 94 10.35 -0.66 -24.60
CA ASP A 94 9.61 0.53 -25.03
C ASP A 94 9.52 1.59 -23.92
N ARG A 95 10.04 1.31 -22.73
CA ARG A 95 10.01 2.21 -21.57
C ARG A 95 11.35 2.91 -21.40
N THR A 96 11.31 4.16 -20.95
CA THR A 96 12.55 4.89 -20.64
C THR A 96 13.12 4.42 -19.30
N ASP A 97 14.43 4.62 -19.11
CA ASP A 97 15.09 4.27 -17.84
C ASP A 97 14.46 5.02 -16.67
N GLU A 98 14.04 6.29 -16.84
CA GLU A 98 13.38 7.08 -15.82
C GLU A 98 12.02 6.48 -15.40
N GLU A 99 11.24 5.95 -16.36
CA GLU A 99 9.99 5.27 -16.06
C GLU A 99 10.22 3.98 -15.27
N LEU A 100 11.26 3.22 -15.62
CA LEU A 100 11.63 1.99 -14.93
C LEU A 100 12.14 2.28 -13.50
N GLU A 101 13.04 3.24 -13.35
CA GLU A 101 13.57 3.68 -12.05
C GLU A 101 12.47 4.26 -11.17
N ASN A 102 11.57 5.06 -11.72
CA ASN A 102 10.45 5.61 -10.98
C ASN A 102 9.52 4.50 -10.44
N MET A 103 9.22 3.46 -11.24
CA MET A 103 8.47 2.30 -10.73
C MET A 103 9.17 1.60 -9.57
N ILE A 104 10.49 1.41 -9.65
CA ILE A 104 11.26 0.78 -8.57
C ILE A 104 11.24 1.66 -7.33
N ASN A 105 11.50 2.95 -7.50
CA ASN A 105 11.59 3.90 -6.40
C ASN A 105 10.26 4.08 -5.67
N VAL A 106 9.16 4.28 -6.42
CA VAL A 106 7.84 4.48 -5.82
C VAL A 106 7.27 3.19 -5.24
N ASN A 107 7.37 2.05 -5.96
CA ASN A 107 6.68 0.82 -5.55
C ASN A 107 7.44 0.01 -4.49
N PHE A 108 8.77 0.15 -4.41
CA PHE A 108 9.59 -0.69 -3.53
C PHE A 108 10.51 0.12 -2.62
N THR A 109 11.41 0.96 -3.18
CA THR A 109 12.42 1.68 -2.39
C THR A 109 11.75 2.58 -1.34
N SER A 110 10.66 3.26 -1.70
CA SER A 110 9.88 4.10 -0.79
C SER A 110 9.35 3.32 0.42
N MET A 111 8.90 2.08 0.21
CA MET A 111 8.43 1.22 1.30
C MET A 111 9.56 0.87 2.28
N VAL A 112 10.77 0.69 1.78
CA VAL A 112 11.94 0.48 2.65
C VAL A 112 12.16 1.70 3.54
N TYR A 113 12.03 2.92 3.01
CA TYR A 113 12.21 4.14 3.82
C TYR A 113 11.13 4.29 4.88
N THR A 114 9.86 4.13 4.51
CA THR A 114 8.74 4.25 5.45
C THR A 114 8.79 3.16 6.53
N ILE A 115 9.12 1.91 6.17
CA ILE A 115 9.28 0.83 7.14
C ILE A 115 10.41 1.16 8.12
N ARG A 116 11.57 1.62 7.64
CA ARG A 116 12.69 2.01 8.49
C ARG A 116 12.36 3.19 9.42
N ALA A 117 11.47 4.10 9.00
CA ALA A 117 11.05 5.23 9.81
C ALA A 117 10.12 4.82 10.97
N PHE A 118 9.21 3.88 10.75
CA PHE A 118 8.14 3.58 11.73
C PHE A 118 8.29 2.23 12.46
N MET A 119 8.92 1.23 11.85
CA MET A 119 9.08 -0.10 12.44
C MET A 119 9.86 -0.12 13.77
N PRO A 120 10.90 0.69 13.99
CA PRO A 120 11.65 0.66 15.26
C PRO A 120 10.76 0.86 16.50
N ALA A 121 9.89 1.87 16.51
CA ALA A 121 8.96 2.12 17.61
C ALA A 121 7.95 0.96 17.80
N MET A 122 7.50 0.33 16.71
CA MET A 122 6.63 -0.85 16.79
C MET A 122 7.36 -2.05 17.41
N LEU A 123 8.63 -2.28 17.03
CA LEU A 123 9.45 -3.35 17.60
C LEU A 123 9.73 -3.11 19.08
N GLU A 124 10.06 -1.89 19.48
CA GLU A 124 10.30 -1.52 20.88
C GLU A 124 9.08 -1.87 21.74
N LYS A 125 7.89 -1.42 21.33
CA LYS A 125 6.62 -1.67 22.03
C LYS A 125 6.10 -3.10 21.86
N ASN A 126 6.72 -3.90 21.00
CA ASN A 126 6.20 -5.20 20.56
C ASN A 126 4.72 -5.12 20.14
N LYS A 127 4.35 -4.05 19.44
CA LYS A 127 2.98 -3.79 18.99
C LYS A 127 3.00 -2.93 17.73
N GLY A 128 2.37 -3.40 16.67
CA GLY A 128 2.26 -2.63 15.42
C GLY A 128 1.78 -3.49 14.26
N HIS A 129 1.49 -2.84 13.14
CA HIS A 129 1.13 -3.54 11.92
C HIS A 129 1.61 -2.78 10.68
N ILE A 130 2.42 -3.42 9.88
CA ILE A 130 2.87 -2.90 8.58
C ILE A 130 2.11 -3.63 7.48
N ILE A 131 1.41 -2.87 6.64
CA ILE A 131 0.58 -3.38 5.55
C ILE A 131 1.11 -2.80 4.24
N ASN A 132 1.61 -3.66 3.37
CA ASN A 132 2.16 -3.29 2.08
C ASN A 132 1.19 -3.67 0.95
N ILE A 133 0.83 -2.71 0.10
CA ILE A 133 -0.03 -2.98 -1.06
C ILE A 133 0.84 -3.53 -2.19
N SER A 134 0.74 -4.84 -2.38
CA SER A 134 1.34 -5.58 -3.48
C SER A 134 0.37 -5.63 -4.68
N SER A 135 0.29 -6.72 -5.38
CA SER A 135 -0.58 -6.95 -6.54
C SER A 135 -0.74 -8.45 -6.80
N ALA A 136 -1.74 -8.83 -7.57
CA ALA A 136 -1.80 -10.15 -8.21
C ALA A 136 -0.54 -10.44 -9.05
N SER A 137 0.07 -9.38 -9.62
CA SER A 137 1.35 -9.49 -10.37
C SER A 137 2.55 -9.92 -9.52
N SER A 138 2.42 -9.98 -8.20
CA SER A 138 3.44 -10.59 -7.32
C SER A 138 3.32 -12.12 -7.22
N LEU A 139 2.35 -12.72 -7.88
CA LEU A 139 2.10 -14.15 -7.86
C LEU A 139 2.36 -14.79 -9.24
N ILE A 140 2.20 -14.01 -10.31
CA ILE A 140 2.41 -14.43 -11.69
C ILE A 140 3.01 -13.29 -12.51
N GLY A 141 3.85 -13.60 -13.48
CA GLY A 141 4.32 -12.63 -14.47
C GLY A 141 3.19 -12.18 -15.40
N ALA A 142 3.25 -10.94 -15.85
CA ALA A 142 2.29 -10.40 -16.82
C ALA A 142 3.03 -9.65 -17.94
N PRO A 143 2.74 -9.94 -19.22
CA PRO A 143 3.28 -9.18 -20.33
C PRO A 143 2.96 -7.68 -20.18
N LYS A 144 3.88 -6.82 -20.61
CA LYS A 144 3.80 -5.36 -20.51
C LYS A 144 3.82 -4.79 -19.08
N LEU A 145 4.10 -5.62 -18.07
CA LEU A 145 4.19 -5.23 -16.66
C LEU A 145 5.48 -5.77 -15.99
N ALA A 146 6.54 -6.03 -16.75
CA ALA A 146 7.73 -6.72 -16.25
C ALA A 146 8.30 -6.07 -14.98
N ILE A 147 8.65 -4.79 -15.00
CA ILE A 147 9.23 -4.08 -13.85
C ILE A 147 8.17 -3.88 -12.74
N TYR A 148 6.94 -3.53 -13.10
CA TYR A 148 5.86 -3.46 -12.12
C TYR A 148 5.70 -4.78 -11.36
N ALA A 149 5.62 -5.91 -12.06
CA ALA A 149 5.53 -7.22 -11.44
C ALA A 149 6.75 -7.49 -10.53
N ALA A 150 7.97 -7.24 -11.03
CA ALA A 150 9.19 -7.40 -10.24
C ALA A 150 9.15 -6.60 -8.93
N THR A 151 8.70 -5.33 -8.96
CA THR A 151 8.56 -4.52 -7.74
C THR A 151 7.53 -5.11 -6.78
N LYS A 152 6.42 -5.67 -7.29
CA LYS A 152 5.39 -6.29 -6.45
C LYS A 152 5.79 -7.66 -5.88
N TRP A 153 6.64 -8.42 -6.57
CA TRP A 153 7.32 -9.59 -6.01
C TRP A 153 8.28 -9.19 -4.89
N ALA A 154 9.08 -8.14 -5.11
CA ALA A 154 9.99 -7.61 -4.09
C ALA A 154 9.24 -7.18 -2.81
N VAL A 155 8.10 -6.51 -2.95
CA VAL A 155 7.22 -6.13 -1.81
C VAL A 155 6.73 -7.37 -1.04
N MET A 156 6.33 -8.43 -1.73
CA MET A 156 5.89 -9.68 -1.08
C MET A 156 7.06 -10.32 -0.32
N GLY A 157 8.22 -10.45 -0.96
CA GLY A 157 9.41 -11.04 -0.34
C GLY A 157 9.90 -10.25 0.87
N LEU A 158 9.95 -8.90 0.77
CA LEU A 158 10.28 -8.03 1.89
C LEU A 158 9.32 -8.22 3.06
N THR A 159 8.01 -8.23 2.78
CA THR A 159 6.98 -8.37 3.82
C THR A 159 7.12 -9.68 4.59
N GLU A 160 7.36 -10.79 3.89
CA GLU A 160 7.54 -12.11 4.50
C GLU A 160 8.84 -12.19 5.30
N SER A 161 9.94 -11.68 4.75
CA SER A 161 11.23 -11.68 5.44
C SER A 161 11.16 -10.89 6.76
N LEU A 162 10.60 -9.68 6.75
CA LEU A 162 10.43 -8.87 7.96
C LEU A 162 9.52 -9.53 9.00
N ARG A 163 8.48 -10.23 8.56
CA ARG A 163 7.62 -11.03 9.45
C ARG A 163 8.43 -12.10 10.18
N LEU A 164 9.27 -12.84 9.46
CA LEU A 164 10.12 -13.89 10.03
C LEU A 164 11.20 -13.31 10.94
N GLU A 165 11.81 -12.18 10.56
CA GLU A 165 12.76 -11.47 11.41
C GLU A 165 12.12 -11.05 12.75
N ALA A 166 10.94 -10.45 12.73
CA ALA A 166 10.23 -10.05 13.94
C ALA A 166 9.91 -11.26 14.84
N ILE A 167 9.50 -12.39 14.26
CA ILE A 167 9.29 -13.64 15.01
C ILE A 167 10.59 -14.11 15.66
N LYS A 168 11.70 -14.13 14.91
CA LYS A 168 13.03 -14.53 15.42
C LYS A 168 13.53 -13.60 16.53
N MET A 169 13.20 -12.31 16.47
CA MET A 169 13.49 -11.32 17.50
C MET A 169 12.55 -11.41 18.72
N GLY A 170 11.59 -12.33 18.74
CA GLY A 170 10.60 -12.43 19.82
C GLY A 170 9.49 -11.35 19.75
N LYS A 171 9.41 -10.56 18.67
CA LYS A 171 8.50 -9.42 18.51
C LYS A 171 7.18 -9.84 17.84
N LYS A 172 6.52 -10.87 18.37
CA LYS A 172 5.28 -11.46 17.78
C LYS A 172 4.08 -10.51 17.78
N GLY A 173 4.12 -9.43 18.54
CA GLY A 173 3.08 -8.39 18.55
C GLY A 173 3.16 -7.44 17.34
N VAL A 174 4.27 -7.46 16.58
CA VAL A 174 4.39 -6.70 15.33
C VAL A 174 3.97 -7.58 14.16
N ARG A 175 2.94 -7.15 13.45
CA ARG A 175 2.34 -7.90 12.33
C ARG A 175 2.75 -7.30 10.99
N PHE A 176 2.78 -8.15 9.97
CA PHE A 176 3.09 -7.77 8.60
C PHE A 176 2.07 -8.39 7.66
N SER A 177 1.56 -7.61 6.72
CA SER A 177 0.61 -8.09 5.70
C SER A 177 0.96 -7.55 4.33
N SER A 178 0.91 -8.40 3.32
CA SER A 178 0.93 -8.01 1.91
C SER A 178 -0.45 -8.20 1.30
N ILE A 179 -1.02 -7.15 0.71
CA ILE A 179 -2.33 -7.20 0.08
C ILE A 179 -2.14 -7.37 -1.43
N HIS A 180 -2.83 -8.32 -2.03
CA HIS A 180 -2.68 -8.68 -3.44
C HIS A 180 -3.96 -8.40 -4.23
N PRO A 181 -4.27 -7.12 -4.54
CA PRO A 181 -5.39 -6.80 -5.40
C PRO A 181 -5.12 -7.28 -6.82
N ASN A 182 -6.16 -7.80 -7.46
CA ASN A 182 -6.15 -7.97 -8.89
C ASN A 182 -6.51 -6.64 -9.58
N PHE A 183 -6.59 -6.66 -10.88
CA PHE A 183 -6.79 -5.52 -11.75
C PHE A 183 -8.02 -4.68 -11.36
N LEU A 184 -7.83 -3.38 -11.19
CA LEU A 184 -8.88 -2.38 -10.99
C LEU A 184 -9.07 -1.59 -12.29
N LYS A 185 -10.30 -1.54 -12.81
CA LYS A 185 -10.61 -0.84 -14.07
C LYS A 185 -10.44 0.68 -14.00
N LYS A 186 -10.54 1.26 -12.79
CA LYS A 186 -10.36 2.69 -12.52
C LYS A 186 -9.09 2.94 -11.71
N GLY A 187 -8.44 4.06 -11.93
CA GLY A 187 -7.22 4.46 -11.23
C GLY A 187 -5.96 4.03 -11.95
N LEU A 188 -5.01 3.41 -11.28
CA LEU A 188 -3.65 3.15 -11.74
C LEU A 188 -3.55 2.48 -13.13
N PHE A 189 -4.55 1.68 -13.50
CA PHE A 189 -4.62 0.94 -14.78
C PHE A 189 -5.69 1.48 -15.73
N GLU A 190 -6.15 2.70 -15.54
CA GLU A 190 -7.17 3.29 -16.40
C GLU A 190 -6.69 3.36 -17.86
N GLY A 191 -7.54 2.93 -18.82
CA GLY A 191 -7.16 2.85 -20.23
C GLY A 191 -6.41 1.59 -20.66
N THR A 192 -5.98 0.72 -19.74
CA THR A 192 -5.31 -0.53 -20.12
C THR A 192 -6.31 -1.60 -20.56
N LYS A 193 -6.17 -2.10 -21.80
CA LYS A 193 -7.01 -3.20 -22.33
C LYS A 193 -6.48 -4.55 -21.85
N LEU A 194 -7.26 -5.26 -21.03
CA LEU A 194 -7.01 -6.67 -20.70
C LEU A 194 -7.54 -7.59 -21.82
N ASN A 195 -6.76 -8.61 -22.17
CA ASN A 195 -7.26 -9.68 -23.03
C ASN A 195 -8.37 -10.46 -22.33
N ILE A 196 -9.44 -10.79 -23.06
CA ILE A 196 -10.66 -11.49 -22.57
C ILE A 196 -10.30 -12.81 -21.84
N LEU A 197 -9.34 -13.57 -22.32
CA LEU A 197 -8.87 -14.81 -21.68
C LEU A 197 -8.29 -14.57 -20.29
N GLY A 198 -7.51 -13.50 -20.09
CA GLY A 198 -6.97 -13.16 -18.77
C GLY A 198 -8.05 -12.75 -17.76
N SER A 199 -9.17 -12.19 -18.22
CA SER A 199 -10.28 -11.76 -17.35
C SER A 199 -11.11 -12.93 -16.78
N ILE A 200 -11.12 -14.09 -17.43
CA ILE A 200 -11.86 -15.28 -16.98
C ILE A 200 -11.14 -15.95 -15.81
N PHE A 201 -9.80 -16.05 -15.90
CA PHE A 201 -9.00 -16.69 -14.86
C PHE A 201 -8.63 -15.75 -13.70
N ALA A 202 -8.67 -14.44 -13.94
CA ALA A 202 -8.34 -13.43 -12.95
C ALA A 202 -9.37 -12.28 -12.99
N PRO A 203 -10.57 -12.49 -12.41
CA PRO A 203 -11.61 -11.47 -12.42
C PRO A 203 -11.14 -10.19 -11.74
N GLY A 204 -11.35 -9.06 -12.42
CA GLY A 204 -10.97 -7.74 -11.91
C GLY A 204 -11.71 -7.37 -10.63
N VAL A 205 -11.13 -6.52 -9.83
CA VAL A 205 -11.75 -5.96 -8.63
C VAL A 205 -12.72 -4.85 -9.03
N LYS A 206 -13.94 -4.87 -8.48
CA LYS A 206 -15.03 -3.96 -8.87
C LYS A 206 -14.77 -2.50 -8.49
N SER A 207 -14.13 -2.25 -7.35
CA SER A 207 -13.87 -0.89 -6.86
C SER A 207 -12.72 -0.85 -5.84
N HIS A 208 -12.16 0.34 -5.64
CA HIS A 208 -11.16 0.61 -4.58
C HIS A 208 -11.70 0.24 -3.18
N ASP A 209 -13.00 0.45 -2.96
CA ASP A 209 -13.65 0.15 -1.70
C ASP A 209 -13.65 -1.34 -1.33
N VAL A 210 -13.69 -2.25 -2.33
CA VAL A 210 -13.54 -3.69 -2.09
C VAL A 210 -12.15 -4.00 -1.52
N VAL A 211 -11.10 -3.37 -2.06
CA VAL A 211 -9.73 -3.52 -1.54
C VAL A 211 -9.63 -2.94 -0.14
N ALA A 212 -10.12 -1.73 0.07
CA ALA A 212 -10.14 -1.06 1.37
C ALA A 212 -10.86 -1.90 2.44
N LYS A 213 -11.99 -2.55 2.07
CA LYS A 213 -12.72 -3.47 2.96
C LYS A 213 -11.85 -4.66 3.38
N VAL A 214 -11.05 -5.21 2.47
CA VAL A 214 -10.14 -6.32 2.80
C VAL A 214 -9.01 -5.85 3.70
N ILE A 215 -8.42 -4.68 3.43
CA ILE A 215 -7.38 -4.09 4.28
C ILE A 215 -7.91 -3.94 5.72
N VAL A 216 -9.04 -3.26 5.89
CA VAL A 216 -9.57 -2.95 7.22
C VAL A 216 -10.12 -4.19 7.94
N ASN A 217 -10.90 -5.03 7.26
CA ASN A 217 -11.59 -6.14 7.91
C ASN A 217 -10.73 -7.40 8.00
N ARG A 218 -9.93 -7.72 6.97
CA ARG A 218 -9.12 -8.96 6.99
C ARG A 218 -7.73 -8.74 7.54
N ALA A 219 -6.97 -7.78 7.01
CA ALA A 219 -5.61 -7.54 7.51
C ALA A 219 -5.62 -6.93 8.91
N ILE A 220 -6.28 -5.79 9.12
CA ILE A 220 -6.24 -5.09 10.42
C ILE A 220 -7.00 -5.86 11.48
N ARG A 221 -8.28 -6.17 11.27
CA ARG A 221 -9.14 -6.76 12.29
C ARG A 221 -8.77 -8.22 12.60
N PHE A 222 -8.59 -9.04 11.57
CA PHE A 222 -8.37 -10.49 11.74
C PHE A 222 -6.90 -10.92 11.56
N GLY A 223 -5.98 -10.01 11.20
CA GLY A 223 -4.56 -10.30 11.11
C GLY A 223 -4.15 -11.18 9.93
N PHE A 224 -4.95 -11.24 8.85
CA PHE A 224 -4.58 -12.02 7.66
C PHE A 224 -3.30 -11.49 7.06
N HIS A 225 -2.31 -12.38 6.92
CA HIS A 225 -0.98 -12.02 6.45
C HIS A 225 -0.93 -11.70 4.94
N SER A 226 -1.58 -12.50 4.10
CA SER A 226 -1.50 -12.35 2.63
C SER A 226 -2.85 -12.50 1.94
N PRO A 227 -3.82 -11.57 2.16
CA PRO A 227 -5.12 -11.66 1.52
C PRO A 227 -5.04 -11.33 0.02
N LYS A 228 -5.51 -12.25 -0.80
CA LYS A 228 -5.66 -12.09 -2.26
C LYS A 228 -7.06 -11.60 -2.60
N ILE A 229 -7.19 -10.75 -3.62
CA ILE A 229 -8.46 -10.12 -3.99
C ILE A 229 -8.68 -10.21 -5.49
N PRO A 230 -9.72 -10.88 -5.96
CA PRO A 230 -10.74 -11.61 -5.19
C PRO A 230 -10.17 -12.90 -4.55
N TRP A 231 -10.85 -13.41 -3.52
CA TRP A 231 -10.39 -14.57 -2.73
C TRP A 231 -10.15 -15.85 -3.56
N ILE A 232 -10.85 -16.00 -4.69
CA ILE A 232 -10.69 -17.13 -5.62
C ILE A 232 -9.25 -17.29 -6.15
N MET A 233 -8.47 -16.21 -6.13
CA MET A 233 -7.04 -16.27 -6.46
C MET A 233 -6.21 -17.09 -5.49
N ASN A 234 -6.75 -17.49 -4.33
CA ASN A 234 -6.07 -18.43 -3.44
C ASN A 234 -5.98 -19.82 -4.03
N GLN A 235 -6.83 -20.16 -5.00
CA GLN A 235 -6.83 -21.47 -5.68
C GLN A 235 -5.92 -21.50 -6.90
N SER A 236 -5.64 -20.35 -7.53
CA SER A 236 -4.83 -20.27 -8.76
C SER A 236 -3.31 -20.29 -8.54
N VAL A 237 -2.84 -20.37 -7.30
CA VAL A 237 -1.41 -20.48 -6.95
C VAL A 237 -0.99 -21.94 -6.75
N LEU A 238 -1.91 -22.89 -6.92
CA LEU A 238 -1.66 -24.35 -6.82
C LEU A 238 -1.49 -25.01 -8.20
N LEU A 239 -1.45 -24.24 -9.28
CA LEU A 239 -1.12 -24.67 -10.64
C LEU A 239 0.18 -24.01 -11.10
#